data_9f40ce97c84d05ed89444df5d1826889
#
_entry.id   9f40ce97c84d05ed89444df5d1826889
#
_cell.length_a   1.000
_cell.length_b   1.000
_cell.length_c   1.000
_cell.angle_alpha   90.00
_cell.angle_beta   90.00
_cell.angle_gamma   90.00
#
_symmetry.space_group_name_H-M   'P 1'
#
loop_
_entity.id
_entity.type
_entity.pdbx_description
1 polymer ?
#
loop_
_entity_poly.entity_id
_entity_poly.type
_entity_poly.pdbx_seq_one_letter_code
_entity_poly.pdbx_strand_id
1 'polypeptide(L)'
;MKSRTGLSILNRILVLTLLFGLVLLGSCEKAPDETPGKGKAVRPARATWTTGFFLEAIYSRALEDLGYTVEDAKNLANPIFYQSLVNDDVDFWANGWFPLHNTQLPKNFDEKAIIAGTIVKAGAIQGYLVDKASVEKYGIKSLDDFKRDEVKKAFDSNGDGKADLVACPPGWGCEKVITHHLKVYDMEAHINPIKAGYTASMADALARYNAKEPVFFYTWTPNWTVNRLAPDKDVMWINVPEINPTEGQKGFEKAMVLKGVAGAVTDPIKMGFPANDISVVANKEFLKKNPAAKRLFEVMSIPLEDIAKQNNRMFAGENSQEEIEQHVTEWIALNKDKWESWLAEARKTAK
;
A
#
# COMPACT_ATOMS: atom_id res chain seq x y z
N MET A 1 -57.37 -61.75 -47.00
CA MET A 1 -57.14 -60.72 -45.93
C MET A 1 -55.68 -60.45 -45.76
N LYS A 2 -55.16 -59.36 -46.32
CA LYS A 2 -53.71 -59.02 -46.31
C LYS A 2 -53.48 -57.87 -45.39
N SER A 3 -52.45 -58.02 -44.50
CA SER A 3 -52.06 -57.15 -43.39
C SER A 3 -51.57 -55.82 -43.91
N ARG A 4 -52.04 -54.76 -43.21
CA ARG A 4 -51.49 -53.42 -43.21
C ARG A 4 -50.64 -53.28 -41.94
N THR A 5 -49.34 -53.47 -42.04
CA THR A 5 -48.37 -53.05 -40.97
C THR A 5 -47.04 -52.91 -41.58
N GLY A 6 -46.71 -51.78 -42.21
CA GLY A 6 -45.40 -51.56 -42.82
C GLY A 6 -44.95 -50.08 -42.96
N LEU A 7 -45.86 -49.13 -42.53
CA LEU A 7 -45.55 -47.71 -42.83
C LEU A 7 -45.42 -46.79 -41.62
N SER A 8 -45.34 -47.34 -40.37
CA SER A 8 -45.32 -46.52 -39.19
C SER A 8 -43.92 -46.49 -38.50
N ILE A 9 -42.98 -47.35 -38.90
CA ILE A 9 -41.68 -47.46 -38.24
C ILE A 9 -40.64 -46.57 -38.95
N LEU A 10 -40.76 -46.31 -40.23
CA LEU A 10 -39.82 -45.50 -41.00
C LEU A 10 -39.92 -43.99 -40.70
N ASN A 11 -41.15 -43.49 -40.35
CA ASN A 11 -41.37 -42.08 -40.02
C ASN A 11 -41.00 -41.72 -38.57
N ARG A 12 -40.85 -42.69 -37.67
CA ARG A 12 -40.40 -42.45 -36.29
C ARG A 12 -38.86 -42.41 -36.12
N ILE A 13 -38.15 -43.04 -37.03
CA ILE A 13 -36.67 -43.03 -37.02
C ILE A 13 -36.12 -41.73 -37.65
N LEU A 14 -36.84 -41.16 -38.64
CA LEU A 14 -36.41 -39.90 -39.28
C LEU A 14 -36.64 -38.65 -38.41
N VAL A 15 -37.59 -38.68 -37.46
CA VAL A 15 -37.84 -37.56 -36.52
C VAL A 15 -36.89 -37.59 -35.31
N LEU A 16 -36.39 -38.78 -34.91
CA LEU A 16 -35.44 -38.89 -33.81
C LEU A 16 -34.01 -38.51 -34.24
N THR A 17 -33.61 -38.65 -35.50
CA THR A 17 -32.30 -38.23 -36.00
C THR A 17 -32.20 -36.73 -36.27
N LEU A 18 -33.31 -36.01 -36.47
CA LEU A 18 -33.32 -34.55 -36.61
C LEU A 18 -33.34 -33.80 -35.27
N LEU A 19 -33.73 -34.44 -34.16
CA LEU A 19 -33.74 -33.84 -32.83
C LEU A 19 -32.39 -34.04 -32.09
N PHE A 20 -31.49 -34.92 -32.56
CA PHE A 20 -30.16 -35.14 -31.97
C PHE A 20 -29.05 -34.31 -32.64
N GLY A 21 -29.37 -33.62 -33.75
CA GLY A 21 -28.42 -32.76 -34.49
C GLY A 21 -28.39 -31.31 -34.06
N LEU A 22 -29.25 -30.87 -33.09
CA LEU A 22 -29.38 -29.46 -32.72
C LEU A 22 -28.88 -29.11 -31.31
N VAL A 23 -28.10 -29.99 -30.65
CA VAL A 23 -27.61 -29.77 -29.28
C VAL A 23 -26.08 -29.67 -29.22
N LEU A 24 -25.37 -29.55 -30.36
CA LEU A 24 -23.90 -29.36 -30.38
C LEU A 24 -23.48 -28.04 -31.05
N LEU A 25 -24.27 -26.98 -30.90
CA LEU A 25 -23.75 -25.62 -30.95
C LEU A 25 -23.52 -25.14 -29.50
N GLY A 26 -22.85 -25.95 -28.71
CA GLY A 26 -22.19 -25.48 -27.53
C GLY A 26 -21.16 -24.44 -27.98
N SER A 27 -21.35 -23.19 -27.61
CA SER A 27 -20.36 -22.15 -27.75
C SER A 27 -19.03 -22.76 -27.27
N CYS A 28 -18.09 -22.98 -28.17
CA CYS A 28 -16.69 -23.23 -27.80
C CYS A 28 -16.22 -21.94 -27.11
N GLU A 29 -16.48 -21.81 -25.81
CA GLU A 29 -15.82 -20.84 -24.98
C GLU A 29 -14.34 -21.26 -25.01
N LYS A 30 -13.54 -20.44 -25.69
CA LYS A 30 -12.11 -20.71 -25.80
C LYS A 30 -11.55 -20.79 -24.38
N ALA A 31 -10.85 -21.86 -24.05
CA ALA A 31 -10.20 -21.99 -22.76
C ALA A 31 -9.35 -20.73 -22.48
N PRO A 32 -9.32 -20.24 -21.24
CA PRO A 32 -8.52 -19.08 -20.88
C PRO A 32 -7.05 -19.31 -21.27
N ASP A 33 -6.38 -18.28 -21.79
CA ASP A 33 -4.95 -18.34 -22.05
C ASP A 33 -4.21 -18.44 -20.71
N GLU A 34 -3.49 -19.54 -20.51
CA GLU A 34 -2.73 -19.80 -19.28
C GLU A 34 -1.56 -18.81 -19.09
N THR A 35 -1.05 -18.26 -20.18
CA THR A 35 0.08 -17.33 -20.19
C THR A 35 -0.20 -16.04 -20.97
N PRO A 36 -1.20 -15.23 -20.55
CA PRO A 36 -1.63 -14.04 -21.30
C PRO A 36 -0.54 -12.95 -21.41
N GLY A 37 0.50 -13.04 -20.59
CA GLY A 37 1.67 -12.17 -20.61
C GLY A 37 2.80 -12.60 -21.54
N LYS A 38 2.70 -13.78 -22.20
CA LYS A 38 3.79 -14.33 -23.02
C LYS A 38 4.27 -13.34 -24.10
N GLY A 39 5.58 -13.07 -24.08
CA GLY A 39 6.23 -12.14 -25.00
C GLY A 39 6.00 -10.66 -24.68
N LYS A 40 5.47 -10.33 -23.50
CA LYS A 40 5.24 -8.95 -23.05
C LYS A 40 6.11 -8.66 -21.82
N ALA A 41 6.83 -7.54 -21.87
CA ALA A 41 7.61 -7.04 -20.74
C ALA A 41 6.77 -6.13 -19.84
N VAL A 42 7.14 -6.08 -18.56
CA VAL A 42 6.56 -5.18 -17.55
C VAL A 42 7.69 -4.49 -16.79
N ARG A 43 7.58 -3.18 -16.63
CA ARG A 43 8.58 -2.31 -16.00
C ARG A 43 8.05 -1.82 -14.63
N PRO A 44 8.31 -2.55 -13.53
CA PRO A 44 7.86 -2.15 -12.21
C PRO A 44 8.68 -0.98 -11.65
N ALA A 45 8.04 -0.20 -10.78
CA ALA A 45 8.74 0.67 -9.85
C ALA A 45 8.49 0.23 -8.42
N ARG A 46 9.45 0.49 -7.53
CA ARG A 46 9.41 0.15 -6.13
C ARG A 46 9.62 1.39 -5.26
N ALA A 47 8.88 1.48 -4.17
CA ALA A 47 9.04 2.53 -3.18
C ALA A 47 10.42 2.46 -2.49
N THR A 48 10.87 3.61 -1.97
CA THR A 48 12.13 3.68 -1.22
C THR A 48 11.99 3.32 0.27
N TRP A 49 10.82 2.84 0.69
CA TRP A 49 10.54 2.35 2.04
C TRP A 49 10.15 0.86 2.02
N THR A 50 10.40 0.18 3.14
CA THR A 50 10.33 -1.29 3.24
C THR A 50 8.98 -1.91 2.87
N THR A 51 7.85 -1.26 3.20
CA THR A 51 6.52 -1.74 2.82
C THR A 51 6.40 -1.94 1.30
N GLY A 52 7.06 -1.08 0.50
CA GLY A 52 7.05 -1.16 -0.95
C GLY A 52 7.75 -2.40 -1.51
N PHE A 53 8.72 -2.95 -0.82
CA PHE A 53 9.55 -4.02 -1.35
C PHE A 53 8.78 -5.33 -1.50
N PHE A 54 8.10 -5.76 -0.46
CA PHE A 54 7.28 -6.97 -0.52
C PHE A 54 6.08 -6.81 -1.45
N LEU A 55 5.43 -5.63 -1.43
CA LEU A 55 4.28 -5.39 -2.30
C LEU A 55 4.67 -5.37 -3.78
N GLU A 56 5.81 -4.81 -4.13
CA GLU A 56 6.32 -4.88 -5.49
C GLU A 56 6.62 -6.33 -5.86
N ALA A 57 7.39 -7.07 -5.05
CA ALA A 57 7.81 -8.43 -5.36
C ALA A 57 6.62 -9.40 -5.53
N ILE A 58 5.58 -9.31 -4.69
CA ILE A 58 4.41 -10.20 -4.79
C ILE A 58 3.56 -9.89 -6.03
N TYR A 59 3.44 -8.62 -6.44
CA TYR A 59 2.75 -8.26 -7.68
C TYR A 59 3.56 -8.64 -8.92
N SER A 60 4.88 -8.47 -8.88
CA SER A 60 5.79 -8.91 -9.94
C SER A 60 5.71 -10.44 -10.14
N ARG A 61 5.76 -11.22 -9.06
CA ARG A 61 5.60 -12.67 -9.11
C ARG A 61 4.24 -13.09 -9.71
N ALA A 62 3.15 -12.41 -9.37
CA ALA A 62 1.84 -12.73 -9.95
C ALA A 62 1.80 -12.44 -11.46
N LEU A 63 2.48 -11.41 -11.92
CA LEU A 63 2.64 -11.13 -13.35
C LEU A 63 3.49 -12.19 -14.05
N GLU A 64 4.58 -12.66 -13.43
CA GLU A 64 5.41 -13.76 -13.94
C GLU A 64 4.60 -15.06 -14.06
N ASP A 65 3.76 -15.39 -13.07
CA ASP A 65 2.88 -16.57 -13.10
C ASP A 65 1.77 -16.45 -14.18
N LEU A 66 1.51 -15.25 -14.70
CA LEU A 66 0.70 -15.01 -15.90
C LEU A 66 1.52 -15.00 -17.19
N GLY A 67 2.84 -15.26 -17.14
CA GLY A 67 3.73 -15.35 -18.28
C GLY A 67 4.36 -14.05 -18.76
N TYR A 68 4.24 -12.95 -18.01
CA TYR A 68 4.96 -11.71 -18.32
C TYR A 68 6.46 -11.85 -18.01
N THR A 69 7.30 -11.13 -18.76
CA THR A 69 8.69 -10.89 -18.40
C THR A 69 8.76 -9.62 -17.57
N VAL A 70 9.00 -9.75 -16.27
CA VAL A 70 9.08 -8.61 -15.36
C VAL A 70 10.54 -8.15 -15.28
N GLU A 71 10.78 -6.86 -15.51
CA GLU A 71 12.11 -6.25 -15.41
C GLU A 71 12.44 -5.94 -13.93
N ASP A 72 13.72 -5.68 -13.64
CA ASP A 72 14.16 -5.26 -12.30
C ASP A 72 13.48 -3.95 -11.89
N ALA A 73 12.90 -3.95 -10.68
CA ALA A 73 12.16 -2.81 -10.17
C ALA A 73 13.05 -1.59 -9.94
N LYS A 74 12.63 -0.42 -10.44
CA LYS A 74 13.31 0.85 -10.19
C LYS A 74 12.91 1.41 -8.83
N ASN A 75 13.87 1.64 -7.94
CA ASN A 75 13.64 2.34 -6.66
C ASN A 75 13.46 3.84 -6.91
N LEU A 76 12.25 4.35 -6.76
CA LEU A 76 11.91 5.73 -7.07
C LEU A 76 11.24 6.42 -5.88
N ALA A 77 11.63 7.68 -5.60
CA ALA A 77 10.85 8.55 -4.74
C ALA A 77 9.54 8.96 -5.43
N ASN A 78 8.50 9.28 -4.66
CA ASN A 78 7.14 9.47 -5.18
C ASN A 78 7.03 10.44 -6.38
N PRO A 79 7.59 11.67 -6.35
CA PRO A 79 7.44 12.58 -7.48
C PRO A 79 8.10 12.04 -8.76
N ILE A 80 9.23 11.35 -8.61
CA ILE A 80 9.96 10.75 -9.74
C ILE A 80 9.16 9.58 -10.30
N PHE A 81 8.60 8.72 -9.41
CA PHE A 81 7.74 7.63 -9.85
C PHE A 81 6.54 8.13 -10.65
N TYR A 82 5.75 9.07 -10.09
CA TYR A 82 4.56 9.57 -10.78
C TYR A 82 4.89 10.24 -12.12
N GLN A 83 6.03 10.94 -12.19
CA GLN A 83 6.49 11.52 -13.45
C GLN A 83 6.92 10.42 -14.46
N SER A 84 7.67 9.41 -14.01
CA SER A 84 8.08 8.28 -14.87
C SER A 84 6.87 7.49 -15.37
N LEU A 85 5.84 7.34 -14.54
CA LEU A 85 4.60 6.64 -14.92
C LEU A 85 3.84 7.37 -16.03
N VAL A 86 3.70 8.70 -15.95
CA VAL A 86 3.01 9.47 -16.99
C VAL A 86 3.84 9.65 -18.26
N ASN A 87 5.17 9.51 -18.17
CA ASN A 87 6.08 9.50 -19.29
C ASN A 87 6.23 8.15 -20.00
N ASP A 88 5.59 7.08 -19.47
CA ASP A 88 5.73 5.71 -19.96
C ASP A 88 7.14 5.10 -19.76
N ASP A 89 7.86 5.51 -18.70
CA ASP A 89 9.17 4.95 -18.33
C ASP A 89 9.06 3.74 -17.40
N VAL A 90 7.91 3.61 -16.69
CA VAL A 90 7.51 2.50 -15.83
C VAL A 90 6.03 2.20 -16.02
N ASP A 91 5.60 0.96 -15.72
CA ASP A 91 4.24 0.51 -16.00
C ASP A 91 3.34 0.52 -14.76
N PHE A 92 3.89 0.20 -13.58
CA PHE A 92 3.13 0.18 -12.34
C PHE A 92 3.99 0.34 -11.09
N TRP A 93 3.27 0.59 -9.99
CA TRP A 93 3.77 0.62 -8.62
C TRP A 93 2.67 0.12 -7.68
N ALA A 94 2.99 -0.86 -6.82
CA ALA A 94 2.05 -1.47 -5.89
C ALA A 94 2.13 -0.84 -4.48
N ASN A 95 2.28 0.48 -4.37
CA ASN A 95 2.38 1.18 -3.08
C ASN A 95 1.97 2.67 -3.13
N GLY A 96 0.90 2.99 -3.87
CA GLY A 96 0.31 4.33 -3.85
C GLY A 96 -0.52 4.55 -2.59
N TRP A 97 -0.26 5.62 -1.84
CA TRP A 97 -0.97 5.98 -0.60
C TRP A 97 -1.93 7.13 -0.86
N PHE A 98 -3.23 6.84 -0.91
CA PHE A 98 -4.24 7.85 -1.22
C PHE A 98 -5.19 8.08 -0.05
N PRO A 99 -5.43 9.37 0.29
CA PRO A 99 -5.16 10.59 -0.46
C PRO A 99 -3.79 11.27 -0.18
N LEU A 100 -2.88 10.68 0.59
CA LEU A 100 -1.58 11.31 0.92
C LEU A 100 -0.81 11.75 -0.33
N HIS A 101 -0.75 10.90 -1.36
CA HIS A 101 0.01 11.16 -2.57
C HIS A 101 -0.66 12.12 -3.56
N ASN A 102 -1.91 12.57 -3.31
CA ASN A 102 -2.59 13.54 -4.18
C ASN A 102 -1.76 14.81 -4.43
N THR A 103 -0.98 15.25 -3.41
CA THR A 103 -0.11 16.43 -3.52
C THR A 103 1.10 16.25 -4.43
N GLN A 104 1.34 15.03 -4.90
CA GLN A 104 2.54 14.64 -5.66
C GLN A 104 2.24 14.21 -7.09
N LEU A 105 0.95 14.16 -7.45
CA LEU A 105 0.53 13.76 -8.79
C LEU A 105 0.85 14.84 -9.82
N PRO A 106 1.40 14.48 -11.00
CA PRO A 106 1.54 15.40 -12.14
C PRO A 106 0.17 15.89 -12.62
N LYS A 107 0.11 17.07 -13.23
CA LYS A 107 -1.14 17.64 -13.74
C LYS A 107 -1.88 16.76 -14.76
N ASN A 108 -1.13 15.99 -15.54
CA ASN A 108 -1.65 15.06 -16.56
C ASN A 108 -1.79 13.62 -16.04
N PHE A 109 -1.80 13.42 -14.72
CA PHE A 109 -1.90 12.07 -14.13
C PHE A 109 -3.14 11.34 -14.64
N ASP A 110 -4.31 11.96 -14.53
CA ASP A 110 -5.59 11.35 -14.93
C ASP A 110 -5.72 11.04 -16.42
N GLU A 111 -4.89 11.66 -17.27
CA GLU A 111 -4.83 11.35 -18.69
C GLU A 111 -4.01 10.08 -18.96
N LYS A 112 -2.92 9.88 -18.22
CA LYS A 112 -1.87 8.88 -18.50
C LYS A 112 -1.86 7.70 -17.54
N ALA A 113 -2.32 7.89 -16.32
CA ALA A 113 -2.27 6.89 -15.26
C ALA A 113 -3.60 6.75 -14.54
N ILE A 114 -3.72 5.71 -13.72
CA ILE A 114 -4.92 5.41 -12.93
C ILE A 114 -4.55 4.65 -11.65
N ILE A 115 -5.36 4.80 -10.60
CA ILE A 115 -5.39 3.87 -9.47
C ILE A 115 -6.08 2.60 -9.97
N ALA A 116 -5.29 1.53 -10.18
CA ALA A 116 -5.73 0.32 -10.88
C ALA A 116 -6.30 -0.75 -9.95
N GLY A 117 -6.06 -0.65 -8.65
CA GLY A 117 -6.59 -1.58 -7.65
C GLY A 117 -6.26 -1.15 -6.22
N THR A 118 -7.00 -1.66 -5.25
CA THR A 118 -6.80 -1.37 -3.83
C THR A 118 -6.22 -2.59 -3.11
N ILE A 119 -5.01 -2.46 -2.59
CA ILE A 119 -4.29 -3.51 -1.86
C ILE A 119 -4.79 -3.59 -0.42
N VAL A 120 -4.85 -2.43 0.27
CA VAL A 120 -5.38 -2.26 1.63
C VAL A 120 -6.35 -1.09 1.63
N LYS A 121 -7.58 -1.29 2.12
CA LYS A 121 -8.60 -0.25 2.15
C LYS A 121 -8.66 0.42 3.53
N ALA A 122 -8.50 1.75 3.57
CA ALA A 122 -8.65 2.61 4.76
C ALA A 122 -7.92 2.14 6.03
N GLY A 123 -6.95 1.22 5.90
CA GLY A 123 -6.23 0.62 7.04
C GLY A 123 -4.86 1.23 7.33
N ALA A 124 -4.36 2.06 6.41
CA ALA A 124 -3.05 2.66 6.54
C ALA A 124 -3.15 4.02 7.27
N ILE A 125 -2.83 4.04 8.56
CA ILE A 125 -2.84 5.26 9.38
C ILE A 125 -1.44 5.81 9.57
N GLN A 126 -1.34 7.11 9.83
CA GLN A 126 -0.08 7.83 9.99
C GLN A 126 -0.22 8.89 11.07
N GLY A 127 0.86 9.22 11.77
CA GLY A 127 0.80 10.27 12.76
C GLY A 127 2.11 10.38 13.57
N TYR A 128 2.00 11.10 14.66
CA TYR A 128 3.09 11.37 15.58
C TYR A 128 2.95 10.51 16.84
N LEU A 129 4.06 9.90 17.25
CA LEU A 129 4.15 9.12 18.48
C LEU A 129 5.21 9.69 19.40
N VAL A 130 4.91 9.57 20.70
CA VAL A 130 5.80 9.91 21.80
C VAL A 130 5.88 8.72 22.75
N ASP A 131 7.03 8.44 23.37
CA ASP A 131 7.12 7.41 24.38
C ASP A 131 6.11 7.63 25.52
N LYS A 132 5.52 6.55 26.00
CA LYS A 132 4.43 6.58 26.98
C LYS A 132 4.86 7.25 28.30
N ALA A 133 6.09 6.99 28.75
CA ALA A 133 6.61 7.58 29.99
C ALA A 133 6.68 9.10 29.90
N SER A 134 7.10 9.64 28.77
CA SER A 134 7.14 11.10 28.54
C SER A 134 5.73 11.69 28.39
N VAL A 135 4.81 10.98 27.69
CA VAL A 135 3.39 11.41 27.61
C VAL A 135 2.80 11.56 29.01
N GLU A 136 2.99 10.58 29.89
CA GLU A 136 2.49 10.59 31.26
C GLU A 136 3.19 11.66 32.12
N LYS A 137 4.52 11.74 32.05
CA LYS A 137 5.32 12.66 32.85
C LYS A 137 5.03 14.13 32.55
N TYR A 138 4.92 14.48 31.27
CA TYR A 138 4.73 15.87 30.83
C TYR A 138 3.30 16.20 30.44
N GLY A 139 2.37 15.24 30.50
CA GLY A 139 0.97 15.43 30.09
C GLY A 139 0.80 15.80 28.62
N ILE A 140 1.61 15.17 27.74
CA ILE A 140 1.62 15.47 26.29
C ILE A 140 0.35 14.91 25.65
N LYS A 141 -0.41 15.77 24.95
CA LYS A 141 -1.63 15.37 24.22
C LYS A 141 -1.62 15.79 22.76
N SER A 142 -0.81 16.78 22.41
CA SER A 142 -0.79 17.42 21.10
C SER A 142 0.60 17.93 20.74
N LEU A 143 0.83 18.20 19.45
CA LEU A 143 2.02 18.92 18.98
C LEU A 143 2.23 20.25 19.72
N ASP A 144 1.16 20.95 20.12
CA ASP A 144 1.27 22.22 20.85
C ASP A 144 2.02 22.10 22.18
N ASP A 145 2.04 20.91 22.80
CA ASP A 145 2.75 20.69 24.05
C ASP A 145 4.26 20.87 23.90
N PHE A 146 4.79 20.74 22.71
CA PHE A 146 6.20 20.97 22.38
C PHE A 146 6.59 22.47 22.35
N LYS A 147 5.63 23.39 22.54
CA LYS A 147 5.89 24.82 22.80
C LYS A 147 6.38 25.07 24.21
N ARG A 148 6.11 24.17 25.16
CA ARG A 148 6.56 24.27 26.55
C ARG A 148 8.05 23.98 26.66
N ASP A 149 8.78 24.83 27.39
CA ASP A 149 10.24 24.75 27.49
C ASP A 149 10.73 23.43 28.11
N GLU A 150 10.03 22.93 29.14
CA GLU A 150 10.39 21.64 29.75
C GLU A 150 10.22 20.45 28.81
N VAL A 151 9.23 20.50 27.89
CA VAL A 151 9.01 19.46 26.88
C VAL A 151 10.09 19.56 25.80
N LYS A 152 10.30 20.76 25.22
CA LYS A 152 11.38 20.96 24.23
C LYS A 152 12.72 20.44 24.75
N LYS A 153 13.12 20.84 25.94
CA LYS A 153 14.39 20.43 26.55
C LYS A 153 14.50 18.92 26.75
N ALA A 154 13.40 18.23 27.05
CA ALA A 154 13.40 16.79 27.24
C ALA A 154 13.65 16.02 25.94
N PHE A 155 13.22 16.58 24.81
CA PHE A 155 13.35 15.96 23.48
C PHE A 155 14.45 16.57 22.60
N ASP A 156 15.20 17.55 23.13
CA ASP A 156 16.34 18.20 22.46
C ASP A 156 17.61 17.36 22.69
N SER A 157 17.88 16.45 21.76
CA SER A 157 19.05 15.55 21.86
C SER A 157 20.34 16.14 21.31
N ASN A 158 20.23 17.19 20.50
CA ASN A 158 21.37 17.83 19.83
C ASN A 158 21.77 19.18 20.46
N GLY A 159 20.97 19.73 21.39
CA GLY A 159 21.23 20.96 22.11
C GLY A 159 20.93 22.25 21.34
N ASP A 160 20.07 22.17 20.29
CA ASP A 160 19.71 23.34 19.48
C ASP A 160 18.51 24.14 20.02
N GLY A 161 17.92 23.70 21.13
CA GLY A 161 16.78 24.33 21.79
C GLY A 161 15.44 23.92 21.21
N LYS A 162 15.36 22.90 20.36
CA LYS A 162 14.15 22.36 19.76
C LYS A 162 13.98 20.88 20.08
N ALA A 163 12.76 20.42 20.10
CA ALA A 163 12.48 18.99 20.22
C ALA A 163 12.80 18.25 18.89
N ASP A 164 13.54 17.18 18.96
CA ASP A 164 13.91 16.39 17.79
C ASP A 164 12.79 15.42 17.41
N LEU A 165 12.22 15.62 16.21
CA LEU A 165 11.23 14.73 15.60
C LEU A 165 11.91 13.87 14.54
N VAL A 166 11.94 12.54 14.70
CA VAL A 166 12.27 11.68 13.57
C VAL A 166 11.13 11.80 12.54
N ALA A 167 11.44 12.43 11.41
CA ALA A 167 10.48 12.80 10.37
C ALA A 167 10.70 12.02 9.07
N CYS A 168 9.90 12.34 8.07
CA CYS A 168 10.01 11.73 6.74
C CYS A 168 11.20 12.29 5.95
N PRO A 169 11.94 11.44 5.24
CA PRO A 169 12.92 11.88 4.25
C PRO A 169 12.28 12.73 3.14
N PRO A 170 13.07 13.62 2.52
CA PRO A 170 12.60 14.38 1.35
C PRO A 170 12.10 13.47 0.23
N GLY A 171 11.04 13.89 -0.44
CA GLY A 171 10.45 13.16 -1.56
C GLY A 171 9.34 12.17 -1.15
N TRP A 172 9.17 11.87 0.13
CA TRP A 172 8.00 11.11 0.60
C TRP A 172 6.78 12.03 0.77
N GLY A 173 5.55 11.46 0.63
CA GLY A 173 4.31 12.22 0.78
C GLY A 173 4.14 12.87 2.15
N CYS A 174 4.52 12.17 3.20
CA CYS A 174 4.45 12.64 4.59
C CYS A 174 5.36 13.82 4.89
N GLU A 175 6.49 13.98 4.18
CA GLU A 175 7.38 15.11 4.36
C GLU A 175 6.68 16.45 4.11
N LYS A 176 5.86 16.53 3.06
CA LYS A 176 5.06 17.73 2.76
C LYS A 176 4.02 18.00 3.84
N VAL A 177 3.37 16.97 4.36
CA VAL A 177 2.36 17.11 5.42
C VAL A 177 3.00 17.55 6.73
N ILE A 178 4.13 16.94 7.14
CA ILE A 178 4.85 17.36 8.35
C ILE A 178 5.32 18.80 8.22
N THR A 179 5.90 19.20 7.10
CA THR A 179 6.33 20.59 6.85
C THR A 179 5.14 21.55 6.93
N HIS A 180 3.99 21.18 6.37
CA HIS A 180 2.76 21.95 6.49
C HIS A 180 2.31 22.08 7.94
N HIS A 181 2.25 20.99 8.70
CA HIS A 181 1.89 21.00 10.11
C HIS A 181 2.80 21.90 10.95
N LEU A 182 4.13 21.79 10.78
CA LEU A 182 5.07 22.64 11.52
C LEU A 182 4.84 24.12 11.25
N LYS A 183 4.51 24.47 10.01
CA LYS A 183 4.23 25.85 9.61
C LYS A 183 2.88 26.36 10.16
N VAL A 184 1.77 25.63 9.92
CA VAL A 184 0.42 26.12 10.25
C VAL A 184 0.11 26.11 11.74
N TYR A 185 0.85 25.32 12.53
CA TYR A 185 0.73 25.28 13.99
C TYR A 185 1.82 26.09 14.72
N ASP A 186 2.63 26.88 13.98
CA ASP A 186 3.74 27.67 14.53
C ASP A 186 4.76 26.84 15.32
N MET A 187 5.11 25.64 14.78
CA MET A 187 6.01 24.70 15.44
C MET A 187 7.46 24.78 14.94
N GLU A 188 7.77 25.55 13.90
CA GLU A 188 9.11 25.64 13.28
C GLU A 188 10.19 26.13 14.25
N ALA A 189 9.81 26.94 15.24
CA ALA A 189 10.70 27.39 16.32
C ALA A 189 10.84 26.38 17.47
N HIS A 190 10.03 25.32 17.52
CA HIS A 190 9.90 24.41 18.64
C HIS A 190 10.29 22.98 18.33
N ILE A 191 10.19 22.57 17.07
CA ILE A 191 10.47 21.21 16.60
C ILE A 191 11.52 21.25 15.50
N ASN A 192 12.52 20.40 15.64
CA ASN A 192 13.53 20.12 14.62
C ASN A 192 13.19 18.80 13.90
N PRO A 193 12.70 18.82 12.64
CA PRO A 193 12.39 17.59 11.89
C PRO A 193 13.69 16.97 11.34
N ILE A 194 14.08 15.82 11.85
CA ILE A 194 15.21 15.02 11.35
C ILE A 194 14.77 14.30 10.09
N LYS A 195 15.16 14.84 8.93
CA LYS A 195 14.80 14.33 7.59
C LYS A 195 15.88 13.43 6.98
N ALA A 196 16.62 12.70 7.79
CA ALA A 196 17.60 11.71 7.35
C ALA A 196 16.96 10.40 6.90
N GLY A 197 17.74 9.37 6.58
CA GLY A 197 17.22 8.04 6.23
C GLY A 197 16.36 7.48 7.36
N TYR A 198 15.06 7.25 7.10
CA TYR A 198 14.07 6.90 8.12
C TYR A 198 14.46 5.70 8.97
N THR A 199 14.91 4.61 8.34
CA THR A 199 15.29 3.37 9.06
C THR A 199 16.45 3.60 10.02
N ALA A 200 17.47 4.37 9.62
CA ALA A 200 18.61 4.70 10.47
C ALA A 200 18.21 5.61 11.64
N SER A 201 17.42 6.66 11.37
CA SER A 201 16.93 7.57 12.41
C SER A 201 16.01 6.86 13.42
N MET A 202 15.19 5.91 12.97
CA MET A 202 14.36 5.09 13.85
C MET A 202 15.15 4.05 14.64
N ALA A 203 16.26 3.53 14.11
CA ALA A 203 17.18 2.67 14.87
C ALA A 203 17.84 3.44 16.02
N ASP A 204 18.25 4.69 15.79
CA ASP A 204 18.75 5.60 16.84
C ASP A 204 17.66 5.90 17.89
N ALA A 205 16.45 6.26 17.46
CA ALA A 205 15.31 6.47 18.36
C ALA A 205 15.01 5.22 19.22
N LEU A 206 15.08 4.03 18.65
CA LEU A 206 14.91 2.77 19.38
C LEU A 206 16.03 2.54 20.41
N ALA A 207 17.27 2.89 20.07
CA ALA A 207 18.41 2.81 21.02
C ALA A 207 18.21 3.77 22.20
N ARG A 208 17.79 5.01 21.94
CA ARG A 208 17.44 6.01 22.96
C ARG A 208 16.27 5.56 23.84
N TYR A 209 15.20 5.02 23.25
CA TYR A 209 14.09 4.43 24.01
C TYR A 209 14.57 3.33 24.97
N ASN A 210 15.43 2.43 24.51
CA ASN A 210 16.02 1.36 25.34
C ASN A 210 16.89 1.93 26.49
N ALA A 211 17.54 3.08 26.25
CA ALA A 211 18.29 3.83 27.27
C ALA A 211 17.37 4.65 28.22
N LYS A 212 16.04 4.56 28.07
CA LYS A 212 15.02 5.31 28.82
C LYS A 212 15.05 6.82 28.57
N GLU A 213 15.53 7.21 27.40
CA GLU A 213 15.49 8.58 26.93
C GLU A 213 14.18 8.86 26.17
N PRO A 214 13.67 10.11 26.19
CA PRO A 214 12.50 10.50 25.44
C PRO A 214 12.67 10.32 23.94
N VAL A 215 11.60 9.84 23.27
CA VAL A 215 11.56 9.70 21.81
C VAL A 215 10.28 10.27 21.22
N PHE A 216 10.43 11.02 20.13
CA PHE A 216 9.35 11.64 19.36
C PHE A 216 9.57 11.39 17.89
N PHE A 217 8.61 10.73 17.25
CA PHE A 217 8.77 10.31 15.86
C PHE A 217 7.44 10.26 15.10
N TYR A 218 7.53 10.44 13.80
CA TYR A 218 6.47 10.12 12.84
C TYR A 218 6.56 8.66 12.45
N THR A 219 5.43 8.00 12.29
CA THR A 219 5.36 6.66 11.69
C THR A 219 4.01 6.40 11.02
N TRP A 220 3.89 5.21 10.43
CA TRP A 220 2.69 4.73 9.77
C TRP A 220 2.44 3.25 10.06
N THR A 221 1.24 2.77 9.74
CA THR A 221 0.92 1.34 9.69
C THR A 221 0.52 0.97 8.26
N PRO A 222 0.96 -0.18 7.71
CA PRO A 222 1.84 -1.19 8.31
C PRO A 222 3.31 -0.77 8.27
N ASN A 223 4.01 -0.89 9.41
CA ASN A 223 5.44 -0.64 9.53
C ASN A 223 6.02 -1.45 10.70
N TRP A 224 7.30 -1.81 10.63
CA TRP A 224 8.01 -2.50 11.70
C TRP A 224 8.10 -1.68 13.01
N THR A 225 8.10 -0.35 12.92
CA THR A 225 8.25 0.56 14.06
C THR A 225 7.17 0.36 15.12
N VAL A 226 5.89 0.21 14.72
CA VAL A 226 4.76 0.00 15.64
C VAL A 226 4.73 -1.40 16.24
N ASN A 227 5.56 -2.31 15.74
CA ASN A 227 5.73 -3.64 16.33
C ASN A 227 6.89 -3.66 17.35
N ARG A 228 7.87 -2.76 17.18
CA ARG A 228 9.01 -2.60 18.12
C ARG A 228 8.69 -1.65 19.26
N LEU A 229 7.96 -0.59 18.96
CA LEU A 229 7.43 0.39 19.90
C LEU A 229 5.89 0.34 19.80
N ALA A 230 5.29 -0.61 20.53
CA ALA A 230 3.88 -0.90 20.42
C ALA A 230 3.03 0.27 20.98
N PRO A 231 2.09 0.82 20.19
CA PRO A 231 1.14 1.80 20.70
C PRO A 231 0.37 1.24 21.91
N ASP A 232 0.07 2.11 22.88
CA ASP A 232 -0.52 1.85 24.19
C ASP A 232 0.43 1.20 25.22
N LYS A 233 1.41 0.42 24.78
CA LYS A 233 2.40 -0.20 25.67
C LYS A 233 3.64 0.66 25.82
N ASP A 234 4.27 0.99 24.71
CA ASP A 234 5.58 1.64 24.65
C ASP A 234 5.47 3.12 24.26
N VAL A 235 4.54 3.44 23.38
CA VAL A 235 4.35 4.78 22.80
C VAL A 235 2.86 5.13 22.69
N MET A 236 2.58 6.42 22.54
CA MET A 236 1.22 6.94 22.39
C MET A 236 1.12 7.83 21.14
N TRP A 237 0.04 7.65 20.36
CA TRP A 237 -0.33 8.60 19.31
C TRP A 237 -0.80 9.91 19.94
N ILE A 238 -0.25 11.03 19.48
CA ILE A 238 -0.64 12.36 19.93
C ILE A 238 -1.43 13.10 18.85
N ASN A 239 -2.27 14.06 19.27
CA ASN A 239 -3.07 14.88 18.37
C ASN A 239 -2.22 15.89 17.59
N VAL A 240 -2.70 16.29 16.40
CA VAL A 240 -2.43 17.64 15.92
C VAL A 240 -3.37 18.64 16.63
N PRO A 241 -3.01 19.95 16.77
CA PRO A 241 -3.84 20.92 17.46
C PRO A 241 -5.25 21.04 16.88
N GLU A 242 -5.34 21.12 15.56
CA GLU A 242 -6.57 21.15 14.79
C GLU A 242 -6.40 20.40 13.46
N ILE A 243 -7.48 20.10 12.77
CA ILE A 243 -7.41 19.51 11.42
C ILE A 243 -7.18 20.63 10.41
N ASN A 244 -6.00 20.61 9.81
CA ASN A 244 -5.58 21.58 8.80
C ASN A 244 -4.92 20.83 7.62
N PRO A 245 -5.69 20.42 6.59
CA PRO A 245 -5.18 19.61 5.50
C PRO A 245 -4.30 20.42 4.55
N THR A 246 -3.33 19.75 3.93
CA THR A 246 -2.66 20.30 2.73
C THR A 246 -3.66 20.43 1.59
N GLU A 247 -3.33 21.23 0.55
CA GLU A 247 -4.23 21.47 -0.58
C GLU A 247 -4.72 20.17 -1.24
N GLY A 248 -3.84 19.20 -1.46
CA GLY A 248 -4.22 17.90 -2.07
C GLY A 248 -5.00 16.96 -1.15
N GLN A 249 -5.19 17.34 0.12
CA GLN A 249 -5.93 16.57 1.11
C GLN A 249 -7.23 17.25 1.56
N LYS A 250 -7.57 18.39 0.99
CA LYS A 250 -8.87 19.03 1.21
C LYS A 250 -10.02 18.13 0.81
N GLY A 251 -11.06 18.07 1.63
CA GLY A 251 -12.20 17.17 1.48
C GLY A 251 -12.04 15.83 2.21
N PHE A 252 -10.85 15.54 2.78
CA PHE A 252 -10.58 14.32 3.54
C PHE A 252 -10.47 14.58 5.06
N GLU A 253 -10.90 15.73 5.56
CA GLU A 253 -10.78 16.15 6.97
C GLU A 253 -11.40 15.14 7.93
N LYS A 254 -12.53 14.55 7.56
CA LYS A 254 -13.20 13.51 8.37
C LYS A 254 -12.34 12.25 8.54
N ALA A 255 -11.53 11.89 7.54
CA ALA A 255 -10.63 10.75 7.57
C ALA A 255 -9.35 11.01 8.39
N MET A 256 -9.14 12.27 8.85
CA MET A 256 -8.02 12.66 9.72
C MET A 256 -8.37 12.56 11.20
N VAL A 257 -9.62 12.27 11.54
CA VAL A 257 -10.10 12.09 12.92
C VAL A 257 -10.57 10.65 13.07
N LEU A 258 -9.84 9.87 13.87
CA LEU A 258 -10.06 8.44 13.99
C LEU A 258 -10.58 8.08 15.38
N LYS A 259 -11.40 7.02 15.46
CA LYS A 259 -11.90 6.43 16.70
C LYS A 259 -11.28 5.05 16.93
N GLY A 260 -11.13 4.67 18.20
CA GLY A 260 -10.70 3.33 18.59
C GLY A 260 -9.25 3.02 18.19
N VAL A 261 -8.39 4.03 18.01
CA VAL A 261 -6.97 3.83 17.72
C VAL A 261 -6.25 3.42 19.00
N ALA A 262 -5.71 2.21 19.02
CA ALA A 262 -4.95 1.72 20.18
C ALA A 262 -3.76 2.63 20.49
N GLY A 263 -3.60 3.00 21.75
CA GLY A 263 -2.53 3.89 22.20
C GLY A 263 -2.72 5.37 21.80
N ALA A 264 -3.93 5.79 21.46
CA ALA A 264 -4.23 7.20 21.26
C ALA A 264 -4.43 7.93 22.59
N VAL A 265 -3.88 9.15 22.72
CA VAL A 265 -4.03 9.98 23.94
C VAL A 265 -5.46 10.51 24.13
N THR A 266 -6.28 10.47 23.10
CA THR A 266 -7.72 10.82 23.12
C THR A 266 -8.51 9.92 22.18
N ASP A 267 -9.80 9.73 22.45
CA ASP A 267 -10.74 9.10 21.51
C ASP A 267 -11.96 9.99 21.29
N PRO A 268 -12.21 10.52 20.09
CA PRO A 268 -11.40 10.38 18.89
C PRO A 268 -10.05 11.12 18.96
N ILE A 269 -9.09 10.65 18.15
CA ILE A 269 -7.79 11.29 17.97
C ILE A 269 -7.77 12.09 16.66
N LYS A 270 -7.15 13.28 16.68
CA LYS A 270 -6.87 14.11 15.51
C LYS A 270 -5.49 13.75 14.96
N MET A 271 -5.42 12.84 13.98
CA MET A 271 -4.16 12.39 13.41
C MET A 271 -3.47 13.46 12.54
N GLY A 272 -4.24 14.35 11.89
CA GLY A 272 -3.74 15.31 10.90
C GLY A 272 -3.34 14.68 9.56
N PHE A 273 -3.28 13.37 9.51
CA PHE A 273 -3.11 12.57 8.29
C PHE A 273 -4.39 11.78 8.07
N PRO A 274 -4.93 11.73 6.84
CA PRO A 274 -6.08 10.88 6.56
C PRO A 274 -5.70 9.41 6.63
N ALA A 275 -6.63 8.56 7.03
CA ALA A 275 -6.50 7.12 6.79
C ALA A 275 -6.41 6.88 5.28
N ASN A 276 -5.41 6.12 4.86
CA ASN A 276 -5.11 5.90 3.46
C ASN A 276 -5.53 4.51 2.97
N ASP A 277 -5.86 4.45 1.68
CA ASP A 277 -5.78 3.23 0.91
C ASP A 277 -4.33 3.03 0.45
N ILE A 278 -3.85 1.78 0.44
CA ILE A 278 -2.65 1.40 -0.31
C ILE A 278 -3.14 0.79 -1.61
N SER A 279 -2.66 1.32 -2.74
CA SER A 279 -3.20 1.01 -4.06
C SER A 279 -2.11 0.69 -5.08
N VAL A 280 -2.49 -0.07 -6.10
CA VAL A 280 -1.70 -0.19 -7.33
C VAL A 280 -1.98 1.04 -8.19
N VAL A 281 -0.93 1.69 -8.66
CA VAL A 281 -1.01 2.78 -9.64
C VAL A 281 -0.33 2.33 -10.92
N ALA A 282 -0.99 2.49 -12.06
CA ALA A 282 -0.50 1.95 -13.32
C ALA A 282 -0.72 2.90 -14.51
N ASN A 283 0.13 2.76 -15.53
CA ASN A 283 0.01 3.44 -16.80
C ASN A 283 -1.23 2.93 -17.57
N LYS A 284 -2.03 3.84 -18.11
CA LYS A 284 -3.27 3.47 -18.82
C LYS A 284 -3.03 2.72 -20.12
N GLU A 285 -2.01 3.07 -20.88
CA GLU A 285 -1.69 2.38 -22.14
C GLU A 285 -1.14 0.98 -21.89
N PHE A 286 -0.36 0.80 -20.82
CA PHE A 286 0.04 -0.53 -20.36
C PHE A 286 -1.18 -1.39 -20.04
N LEU A 287 -2.11 -0.90 -19.23
CA LEU A 287 -3.32 -1.64 -18.83
C LEU A 287 -4.23 -1.96 -20.03
N LYS A 288 -4.34 -1.04 -20.99
CA LYS A 288 -5.12 -1.25 -22.22
C LYS A 288 -4.57 -2.40 -23.07
N LYS A 289 -3.25 -2.52 -23.16
CA LYS A 289 -2.56 -3.60 -23.89
C LYS A 289 -2.52 -4.91 -23.09
N ASN A 290 -2.73 -4.85 -21.78
CA ASN A 290 -2.56 -5.97 -20.85
C ASN A 290 -3.80 -6.16 -19.95
N PRO A 291 -4.95 -6.62 -20.49
CA PRO A 291 -6.19 -6.77 -19.73
C PRO A 291 -6.06 -7.77 -18.57
N ALA A 292 -5.20 -8.80 -18.68
CA ALA A 292 -4.93 -9.74 -17.59
C ALA A 292 -4.18 -9.04 -16.42
N ALA A 293 -3.16 -8.22 -16.70
CA ALA A 293 -2.49 -7.43 -15.68
C ALA A 293 -3.46 -6.44 -15.00
N LYS A 294 -4.32 -5.78 -15.79
CA LYS A 294 -5.37 -4.90 -15.25
C LYS A 294 -6.27 -5.65 -14.26
N ARG A 295 -6.78 -6.82 -14.66
CA ARG A 295 -7.68 -7.61 -13.80
C ARG A 295 -6.96 -8.11 -12.56
N LEU A 296 -5.70 -8.54 -12.70
CA LEU A 296 -4.87 -8.93 -11.57
C LEU A 296 -4.80 -7.80 -10.53
N PHE A 297 -4.48 -6.58 -10.95
CA PHE A 297 -4.39 -5.41 -10.07
C PHE A 297 -5.73 -5.08 -9.38
N GLU A 298 -6.85 -5.30 -10.06
CA GLU A 298 -8.19 -5.08 -9.49
C GLU A 298 -8.57 -6.07 -8.39
N VAL A 299 -8.09 -7.32 -8.47
CA VAL A 299 -8.54 -8.40 -7.57
C VAL A 299 -7.57 -8.73 -6.44
N MET A 300 -6.27 -8.41 -6.60
CA MET A 300 -5.27 -8.71 -5.58
C MET A 300 -5.39 -7.76 -4.38
N SER A 301 -5.37 -8.35 -3.19
CA SER A 301 -5.35 -7.60 -1.92
C SER A 301 -4.54 -8.36 -0.88
N ILE A 302 -3.66 -7.69 -0.17
CA ILE A 302 -2.78 -8.27 0.84
C ILE A 302 -3.23 -7.77 2.22
N PRO A 303 -3.48 -8.65 3.20
CA PRO A 303 -3.83 -8.24 4.55
C PRO A 303 -2.75 -7.32 5.16
N LEU A 304 -3.17 -6.27 5.85
CA LEU A 304 -2.27 -5.32 6.49
C LEU A 304 -1.30 -6.01 7.47
N GLU A 305 -1.77 -7.01 8.21
CA GLU A 305 -0.93 -7.73 9.16
C GLU A 305 0.17 -8.56 8.47
N ASP A 306 -0.09 -9.09 7.26
CA ASP A 306 0.92 -9.85 6.51
C ASP A 306 2.02 -8.92 5.99
N ILE A 307 1.65 -7.71 5.55
CA ILE A 307 2.61 -6.66 5.22
C ILE A 307 3.44 -6.27 6.45
N ALA A 308 2.80 -6.13 7.62
CA ALA A 308 3.49 -5.80 8.87
C ALA A 308 4.44 -6.92 9.33
N LYS A 309 4.03 -8.19 9.22
CA LYS A 309 4.89 -9.36 9.52
C LYS A 309 6.13 -9.36 8.63
N GLN A 310 5.95 -9.15 7.34
CA GLN A 310 7.05 -9.10 6.38
C GLN A 310 8.01 -7.94 6.65
N ASN A 311 7.49 -6.75 6.98
CA ASN A 311 8.32 -5.60 7.37
C ASN A 311 9.18 -5.88 8.62
N ASN A 312 8.66 -6.65 9.59
CA ASN A 312 9.42 -7.08 10.76
C ASN A 312 10.59 -8.00 10.39
N ARG A 313 10.40 -8.93 9.46
CA ARG A 313 11.46 -9.80 8.96
C ARG A 313 12.56 -8.99 8.30
N MET A 314 12.20 -8.04 7.45
CA MET A 314 13.17 -7.14 6.81
C MET A 314 13.96 -6.32 7.83
N PHE A 315 13.32 -5.79 8.86
CA PHE A 315 14.00 -5.08 9.94
C PHE A 315 14.91 -6.00 10.77
N ALA A 316 14.57 -7.28 10.90
CA ALA A 316 15.41 -8.27 11.58
C ALA A 316 16.64 -8.71 10.76
N GLY A 317 16.79 -8.23 9.53
CA GLY A 317 17.95 -8.47 8.66
C GLY A 317 17.64 -9.25 7.39
N GLU A 318 16.45 -9.84 7.23
CA GLU A 318 16.04 -10.57 6.04
C GLU A 318 15.56 -9.56 4.95
N ASN A 319 16.48 -8.77 4.38
CA ASN A 319 16.14 -7.63 3.54
C ASN A 319 16.83 -7.59 2.16
N SER A 320 17.58 -8.63 1.82
CA SER A 320 18.08 -8.82 0.45
C SER A 320 16.94 -9.12 -0.53
N GLN A 321 17.17 -8.90 -1.82
CA GLN A 321 16.18 -9.23 -2.85
C GLN A 321 15.78 -10.70 -2.80
N GLU A 322 16.75 -11.60 -2.65
CA GLU A 322 16.55 -13.06 -2.57
C GLU A 322 15.67 -13.43 -1.36
N GLU A 323 15.91 -12.82 -0.18
CA GLU A 323 15.10 -13.06 1.01
C GLU A 323 13.67 -12.56 0.83
N ILE A 324 13.47 -11.41 0.18
CA ILE A 324 12.13 -10.88 -0.11
C ILE A 324 11.38 -11.81 -1.07
N GLU A 325 12.02 -12.36 -2.09
CA GLU A 325 11.44 -13.35 -2.99
C GLU A 325 11.10 -14.66 -2.28
N GLN A 326 11.94 -15.08 -1.33
CA GLN A 326 11.65 -16.21 -0.44
C GLN A 326 10.40 -15.93 0.42
N HIS A 327 10.27 -14.71 0.99
CA HIS A 327 9.07 -14.32 1.74
C HIS A 327 7.80 -14.37 0.88
N VAL A 328 7.89 -13.94 -0.38
CA VAL A 328 6.78 -14.04 -1.36
C VAL A 328 6.41 -15.51 -1.59
N THR A 329 7.40 -16.37 -1.83
CA THR A 329 7.19 -17.80 -2.05
C THR A 329 6.49 -18.46 -0.84
N GLU A 330 6.94 -18.16 0.37
CA GLU A 330 6.34 -18.66 1.61
C GLU A 330 4.90 -18.15 1.79
N TRP A 331 4.67 -16.86 1.50
CA TRP A 331 3.33 -16.29 1.58
C TRP A 331 2.36 -16.94 0.59
N ILE A 332 2.80 -17.17 -0.66
CA ILE A 332 2.01 -17.85 -1.70
C ILE A 332 1.65 -19.27 -1.25
N ALA A 333 2.60 -20.02 -0.68
CA ALA A 333 2.36 -21.36 -0.19
C ALA A 333 1.27 -21.41 0.89
N LEU A 334 1.24 -20.43 1.81
CA LEU A 334 0.23 -20.28 2.86
C LEU A 334 -1.13 -19.77 2.34
N ASN A 335 -1.17 -19.14 1.17
CA ASN A 335 -2.36 -18.51 0.59
C ASN A 335 -2.69 -19.05 -0.81
N LYS A 336 -2.36 -20.32 -1.08
CA LYS A 336 -2.40 -20.93 -2.42
C LYS A 336 -3.75 -20.76 -3.11
N ASP A 337 -4.85 -21.08 -2.44
CA ASP A 337 -6.18 -21.03 -3.04
C ASP A 337 -6.57 -19.60 -3.45
N LYS A 338 -6.19 -18.62 -2.64
CA LYS A 338 -6.41 -17.20 -2.93
C LYS A 338 -5.56 -16.75 -4.11
N TRP A 339 -4.29 -17.16 -4.14
CA TRP A 339 -3.36 -16.88 -5.24
C TRP A 339 -3.87 -17.41 -6.57
N GLU A 340 -4.20 -18.69 -6.63
CA GLU A 340 -4.74 -19.32 -7.83
C GLU A 340 -6.07 -18.69 -8.29
N SER A 341 -6.91 -18.28 -7.34
CA SER A 341 -8.16 -17.57 -7.67
C SER A 341 -7.89 -16.25 -8.39
N TRP A 342 -6.91 -15.46 -7.95
CA TRP A 342 -6.55 -14.20 -8.59
C TRP A 342 -5.98 -14.41 -10.01
N LEU A 343 -5.09 -15.40 -10.17
CA LEU A 343 -4.54 -15.75 -11.48
C LEU A 343 -5.64 -16.22 -12.44
N ALA A 344 -6.56 -17.06 -11.96
CA ALA A 344 -7.70 -17.52 -12.75
C ALA A 344 -8.60 -16.36 -13.20
N GLU A 345 -8.88 -15.39 -12.31
CA GLU A 345 -9.64 -14.19 -12.67
C GLU A 345 -8.93 -13.34 -13.73
N ALA A 346 -7.60 -13.19 -13.62
CA ALA A 346 -6.79 -12.47 -14.60
C ALA A 346 -6.81 -13.17 -15.98
N ARG A 347 -6.63 -14.50 -16.01
CA ARG A 347 -6.65 -15.31 -17.24
C ARG A 347 -7.96 -15.23 -18.00
N LYS A 348 -9.10 -15.10 -17.32
CA LYS A 348 -10.44 -14.95 -17.97
C LYS A 348 -10.55 -13.73 -18.87
N THR A 349 -9.76 -12.70 -18.65
CA THR A 349 -9.78 -11.46 -19.43
C THR A 349 -8.87 -11.46 -20.64
N ALA A 350 -8.02 -12.46 -20.78
CA ALA A 350 -7.17 -12.68 -21.94
C ALA A 350 -7.98 -13.37 -23.03
N LYS A 351 -8.48 -12.59 -23.98
CA LYS A 351 -9.21 -13.08 -25.16
C LYS A 351 -8.40 -12.91 -26.42
#